data_eec54449626f116282c0f033833c3e76
#
_entry.id   eec54449626f116282c0f033833c3e76
#
_cell.length_a   1.000
_cell.length_b   1.000
_cell.length_c   1.000
_cell.angle_alpha   90.00
_cell.angle_beta   90.00
_cell.angle_gamma   90.00
#
_symmetry.space_group_name_H-M   'P 1'
#
loop_
_entity.id
_entity.type
_entity.pdbx_description
1 polymer ?
#
loop_
_entity_poly.entity_id
_entity_poly.type
_entity_poly.pdbx_seq_one_letter_code
_entity_poly.pdbx_strand_id
1 'polypeptide(L)'
;MTVHAGRVLVVDDDPVNRAILVGSLEAQEYSADVASDGREALRKLREERFDVVLLDLVMPVMDGFEVLRTMKEDERLRTLPVIVVSGLEEMESVVRCIEMGAADFLPKPFDPVLLRARLKSSLAAKRFQDVVDAHVAEIEALAEQLKLRNRFIQEPFGRYLSDAVVAGILESPDGLRLGGEKRTVTMLMSDLRGFSSIAERLAPEQVVRLINNYLGTMADVILAWDGTIDEFIGDSVLGFFGAPVAREDDARRAVACALDMQKGMERVNDRNLGEGLPAVEMGIAVHTGDVVVGNIGSEKRAKYGAVGSHVNLTARIESYTCGGQVLISERTLRSAGPGLVTGGSLSVRAKGFPEPVRVHDLLGLEEVPALRLEPRSETLWPVDPPLRAVFTVLEGKRVGRDEEPAEIVALSPRSAALRCAAAVEPLSDLKLRIVGPRGAIPGDVYAKAMPGPEGGSGLLRVRFTSVPSELEPLLSRLGSGLDFLL
;
A
#
# COMPACT_ATOMS: atom_id res chain seq x y z
N MET A 1 6.81 -13.71 60.18
CA MET A 1 7.92 -13.76 59.21
C MET A 1 8.71 -12.49 59.43
N THR A 2 9.92 -12.58 59.99
CA THR A 2 10.84 -11.47 60.11
C THR A 2 11.28 -11.03 58.71
N VAL A 3 10.92 -9.81 58.31
CA VAL A 3 11.35 -9.22 57.03
C VAL A 3 12.84 -8.86 57.21
N HIS A 4 13.73 -9.73 56.74
CA HIS A 4 15.17 -9.40 56.70
C HIS A 4 15.43 -8.30 55.72
N ALA A 5 16.36 -7.39 56.06
CA ALA A 5 16.73 -6.24 55.23
C ALA A 5 17.42 -6.63 53.91
N GLY A 6 17.89 -7.88 53.78
CA GLY A 6 18.50 -8.49 52.60
C GLY A 6 19.27 -9.74 52.97
N ARG A 7 19.66 -10.57 51.98
CA ARG A 7 20.43 -11.82 52.15
C ARG A 7 21.84 -11.61 51.62
N VAL A 8 22.81 -11.80 52.52
CA VAL A 8 24.24 -11.53 52.27
C VAL A 8 25.02 -12.85 52.25
N LEU A 9 25.85 -13.08 51.23
CA LEU A 9 26.82 -14.13 51.22
C LEU A 9 28.15 -13.58 51.73
N VAL A 10 28.68 -14.18 52.81
CA VAL A 10 29.99 -13.87 53.38
C VAL A 10 31.00 -14.94 52.93
N VAL A 11 32.01 -14.50 52.19
CA VAL A 11 33.05 -15.36 51.64
C VAL A 11 34.39 -14.94 52.26
N ASP A 12 34.97 -15.76 53.14
CA ASP A 12 36.23 -15.51 53.81
C ASP A 12 36.74 -16.89 54.28
N ASP A 13 38.03 -17.20 54.20
CA ASP A 13 38.60 -18.51 54.59
C ASP A 13 38.76 -18.61 56.11
N ASP A 14 38.92 -17.47 56.84
CA ASP A 14 39.02 -17.47 58.27
C ASP A 14 37.67 -17.61 58.99
N PRO A 15 37.42 -18.67 59.75
CA PRO A 15 36.15 -18.87 60.46
C PRO A 15 35.86 -17.79 61.49
N VAL A 16 36.89 -17.08 62.06
CA VAL A 16 36.70 -16.00 62.99
C VAL A 16 36.14 -14.77 62.28
N ASN A 17 36.71 -14.39 61.13
CA ASN A 17 36.23 -13.31 60.29
C ASN A 17 34.78 -13.56 59.87
N ARG A 18 34.47 -14.78 59.40
CA ARG A 18 33.08 -15.15 59.04
C ARG A 18 32.12 -14.97 60.19
N ALA A 19 32.49 -15.45 61.40
CA ALA A 19 31.62 -15.33 62.60
C ALA A 19 31.38 -13.89 62.99
N ILE A 20 32.39 -13.02 62.92
CA ILE A 20 32.27 -11.60 63.24
C ILE A 20 31.38 -10.88 62.21
N LEU A 21 31.58 -11.14 60.91
CA LEU A 21 30.77 -10.56 59.87
C LEU A 21 29.27 -11.01 59.95
N VAL A 22 29.05 -12.32 60.17
CA VAL A 22 27.69 -12.83 60.36
C VAL A 22 27.01 -12.22 61.57
N GLY A 23 27.70 -12.16 62.74
CA GLY A 23 27.13 -11.49 63.93
C GLY A 23 26.82 -10.01 63.71
N SER A 24 27.69 -9.30 62.96
CA SER A 24 27.43 -7.87 62.62
C SER A 24 26.27 -7.68 61.66
N LEU A 25 26.06 -8.63 60.73
CA LEU A 25 24.93 -8.64 59.77
C LEU A 25 23.61 -8.94 60.46
N GLU A 26 23.61 -9.97 61.31
CA GLU A 26 22.39 -10.39 62.08
C GLU A 26 21.94 -9.28 63.04
N ALA A 27 22.89 -8.59 63.72
CA ALA A 27 22.59 -7.45 64.53
C ALA A 27 22.00 -6.25 63.77
N GLN A 28 22.07 -6.27 62.46
CA GLN A 28 21.52 -5.28 61.54
C GLN A 28 20.32 -5.81 60.73
N GLU A 29 19.74 -6.93 61.14
CA GLU A 29 18.56 -7.59 60.54
C GLU A 29 18.78 -8.14 59.12
N TYR A 30 20.03 -8.37 58.68
CA TYR A 30 20.35 -9.10 57.47
C TYR A 30 20.40 -10.60 57.72
N SER A 31 19.98 -11.41 56.76
CA SER A 31 20.27 -12.82 56.77
C SER A 31 21.64 -13.09 56.14
N ALA A 32 22.47 -13.92 56.77
CA ALA A 32 23.79 -14.19 56.25
C ALA A 32 23.99 -15.70 56.01
N ASP A 33 24.58 -16.04 54.87
CA ASP A 33 25.13 -17.33 54.57
C ASP A 33 26.67 -17.22 54.44
N VAL A 34 27.38 -18.29 54.63
CA VAL A 34 28.83 -18.28 54.58
C VAL A 34 29.39 -19.24 53.54
N ALA A 35 30.55 -18.91 52.97
CA ALA A 35 31.36 -19.77 52.16
C ALA A 35 32.84 -19.67 52.64
N SER A 36 33.51 -20.78 52.64
CA SER A 36 34.89 -20.88 53.13
C SER A 36 35.93 -20.69 52.04
N ASP A 37 35.55 -20.72 50.78
CA ASP A 37 36.40 -20.52 49.63
C ASP A 37 35.57 -20.05 48.40
N GLY A 38 36.28 -19.66 47.33
CA GLY A 38 35.64 -19.14 46.12
C GLY A 38 34.80 -20.18 45.38
N ARG A 39 35.11 -21.47 45.43
CA ARG A 39 34.33 -22.52 44.75
C ARG A 39 32.98 -22.73 45.46
N GLU A 40 33.01 -22.77 46.79
CA GLU A 40 31.81 -22.86 47.59
C GLU A 40 30.92 -21.65 47.36
N ALA A 41 31.52 -20.46 47.28
CA ALA A 41 30.82 -19.21 47.00
C ALA A 41 30.07 -19.27 45.65
N LEU A 42 30.75 -19.61 44.57
CA LEU A 42 30.17 -19.70 43.24
C LEU A 42 29.09 -20.79 43.14
N ARG A 43 29.27 -21.91 43.83
CA ARG A 43 28.23 -22.95 43.90
C ARG A 43 26.95 -22.41 44.55
N LYS A 44 27.07 -21.76 45.71
CA LYS A 44 25.91 -21.17 46.42
C LYS A 44 25.23 -20.09 45.60
N LEU A 45 26.01 -19.23 44.92
CA LEU A 45 25.47 -18.17 44.07
C LEU A 45 24.68 -18.70 42.86
N ARG A 46 24.98 -19.91 42.37
CA ARG A 46 24.22 -20.58 41.31
C ARG A 46 22.93 -21.25 41.82
N GLU A 47 22.96 -21.74 43.05
CA GLU A 47 21.86 -22.51 43.66
C GLU A 47 20.85 -21.62 44.37
N GLU A 48 21.30 -20.49 44.93
CA GLU A 48 20.50 -19.63 45.79
C GLU A 48 20.61 -18.16 45.38
N ARG A 49 19.65 -17.35 45.80
CA ARG A 49 19.66 -15.92 45.55
C ARG A 49 20.20 -15.12 46.73
N PHE A 50 21.11 -14.21 46.43
CA PHE A 50 21.68 -13.26 47.38
C PHE A 50 21.48 -11.85 46.86
N ASP A 51 21.48 -10.88 47.79
CA ASP A 51 21.32 -9.45 47.45
C ASP A 51 22.69 -8.75 47.39
N VAL A 52 23.69 -9.28 48.12
CA VAL A 52 25.05 -8.72 48.16
C VAL A 52 26.02 -9.84 48.53
N VAL A 53 27.26 -9.72 48.06
CA VAL A 53 28.37 -10.62 48.44
C VAL A 53 29.43 -9.77 49.19
N LEU A 54 29.84 -10.23 50.36
CA LEU A 54 31.08 -9.77 51.02
C LEU A 54 32.17 -10.76 50.71
N LEU A 55 33.23 -10.33 50.01
CA LEU A 55 34.24 -11.21 49.41
C LEU A 55 35.62 -10.86 49.90
N ASP A 56 36.26 -11.78 50.61
CA ASP A 56 37.70 -11.71 50.88
C ASP A 56 38.52 -11.96 49.61
N LEU A 57 39.62 -11.23 49.47
CA LEU A 57 40.54 -11.36 48.33
C LEU A 57 41.52 -12.51 48.49
N VAL A 58 42.00 -12.75 49.68
CA VAL A 58 43.08 -13.73 49.92
C VAL A 58 42.47 -15.00 50.52
N MET A 59 42.22 -15.97 49.68
CA MET A 59 41.62 -17.24 50.09
C MET A 59 42.32 -18.41 49.40
N PRO A 60 42.41 -19.58 50.04
CA PRO A 60 42.93 -20.80 49.39
C PRO A 60 41.94 -21.33 48.35
N VAL A 61 42.43 -22.20 47.45
CA VAL A 61 41.68 -22.93 46.41
C VAL A 61 41.25 -22.03 45.24
N MET A 62 40.56 -20.94 45.50
CA MET A 62 40.10 -19.94 44.54
C MET A 62 40.06 -18.57 45.24
N ASP A 63 40.86 -17.64 44.73
CA ASP A 63 40.95 -16.31 45.31
C ASP A 63 39.74 -15.40 44.98
N GLY A 64 39.63 -14.29 45.67
CA GLY A 64 38.51 -13.35 45.47
C GLY A 64 38.50 -12.67 44.09
N PHE A 65 39.65 -12.53 43.44
CA PHE A 65 39.72 -11.98 42.09
C PHE A 65 39.13 -12.94 41.05
N GLU A 66 39.40 -14.25 41.20
CA GLU A 66 38.82 -15.25 40.32
C GLU A 66 37.30 -15.36 40.51
N VAL A 67 36.81 -15.26 41.75
CA VAL A 67 35.39 -15.22 42.06
C VAL A 67 34.73 -14.01 41.40
N LEU A 68 35.29 -12.80 41.64
CA LEU A 68 34.75 -11.55 41.08
C LEU A 68 34.71 -11.61 39.55
N ARG A 69 35.77 -12.04 38.88
CA ARG A 69 35.84 -12.21 37.44
C ARG A 69 34.73 -13.14 36.94
N THR A 70 34.62 -14.33 37.54
CA THR A 70 33.63 -15.32 37.17
C THR A 70 32.19 -14.78 37.32
N MET A 71 31.94 -14.04 38.42
CA MET A 71 30.65 -13.41 38.62
C MET A 71 30.33 -12.33 37.57
N LYS A 72 31.33 -11.55 37.12
CA LYS A 72 31.13 -10.50 36.12
C LYS A 72 31.00 -11.04 34.69
N GLU A 73 31.53 -12.20 34.42
CA GLU A 73 31.36 -12.93 33.15
C GLU A 73 29.99 -13.66 33.05
N ASP A 74 29.38 -13.98 34.19
CA ASP A 74 28.07 -14.67 34.23
C ASP A 74 26.91 -13.67 34.15
N GLU A 75 26.06 -13.82 33.13
CA GLU A 75 24.89 -12.91 32.89
C GLU A 75 23.93 -12.79 34.07
N ARG A 76 23.81 -13.82 34.90
CA ARG A 76 22.91 -13.87 36.05
C ARG A 76 23.52 -13.25 37.28
N LEU A 77 24.87 -13.27 37.41
CA LEU A 77 25.61 -12.82 38.60
C LEU A 77 26.24 -11.45 38.40
N ARG A 78 26.43 -10.98 37.18
CA ARG A 78 27.14 -9.71 36.88
C ARG A 78 26.55 -8.48 37.56
N THR A 79 25.24 -8.48 37.79
CA THR A 79 24.50 -7.34 38.43
C THR A 79 24.49 -7.44 39.95
N LEU A 80 24.93 -8.61 40.53
CA LEU A 80 25.00 -8.79 41.97
C LEU A 80 26.13 -7.91 42.53
N PRO A 81 25.86 -7.02 43.50
CA PRO A 81 26.91 -6.20 44.09
C PRO A 81 27.86 -7.05 44.94
N VAL A 82 29.14 -6.81 44.74
CA VAL A 82 30.23 -7.44 45.51
C VAL A 82 30.95 -6.33 46.27
N ILE A 83 30.99 -6.43 47.60
CA ILE A 83 31.81 -5.61 48.47
C ILE A 83 33.05 -6.43 48.84
N VAL A 84 34.20 -5.96 48.42
CA VAL A 84 35.45 -6.61 48.71
C VAL A 84 35.89 -6.33 50.15
N VAL A 85 36.32 -7.37 50.89
CA VAL A 85 36.86 -7.21 52.26
C VAL A 85 38.36 -7.45 52.20
N SER A 86 39.19 -6.46 52.58
CA SER A 86 40.62 -6.52 52.38
C SER A 86 41.42 -5.77 53.45
N GLY A 87 42.69 -6.14 53.69
CA GLY A 87 43.60 -5.42 54.60
C GLY A 87 44.02 -4.07 54.04
N LEU A 88 44.38 -3.12 54.95
CA LEU A 88 44.79 -1.77 54.56
C LEU A 88 46.08 -1.72 53.74
N GLU A 89 46.91 -2.80 53.78
CA GLU A 89 48.18 -2.92 53.02
C GLU A 89 47.92 -3.34 51.57
N GLU A 90 46.70 -3.71 51.19
CA GLU A 90 46.31 -4.24 49.86
C GLU A 90 45.58 -3.22 49.00
N MET A 91 45.83 -1.93 49.14
CA MET A 91 45.06 -0.88 48.46
C MET A 91 45.12 -0.97 46.95
N GLU A 92 46.25 -1.43 46.36
CA GLU A 92 46.35 -1.67 44.90
C GLU A 92 45.40 -2.79 44.45
N SER A 93 45.25 -3.84 45.26
CA SER A 93 44.32 -4.93 45.04
C SER A 93 42.85 -4.49 45.07
N VAL A 94 42.51 -3.57 45.97
CA VAL A 94 41.16 -2.96 46.04
C VAL A 94 40.83 -2.13 44.81
N VAL A 95 41.76 -1.31 44.32
CA VAL A 95 41.59 -0.50 43.10
C VAL A 95 41.32 -1.44 41.92
N ARG A 96 42.10 -2.49 41.78
CA ARG A 96 41.93 -3.51 40.74
C ARG A 96 40.54 -4.17 40.81
N CYS A 97 40.03 -4.49 41.99
CA CYS A 97 38.70 -5.08 42.17
C CYS A 97 37.58 -4.11 41.76
N ILE A 98 37.72 -2.83 42.07
CA ILE A 98 36.75 -1.81 41.64
C ILE A 98 36.75 -1.68 40.11
N GLU A 99 37.92 -1.69 39.44
CA GLU A 99 38.04 -1.71 37.97
C GLU A 99 37.43 -2.97 37.35
N MET A 100 37.52 -4.11 38.06
CA MET A 100 36.85 -5.35 37.66
C MET A 100 35.36 -5.37 37.93
N GLY A 101 34.78 -4.31 38.52
CA GLY A 101 33.34 -4.15 38.73
C GLY A 101 32.86 -4.53 40.13
N ALA A 102 33.73 -4.56 41.15
CA ALA A 102 33.28 -4.58 42.55
C ALA A 102 32.49 -3.29 42.87
N ALA A 103 31.43 -3.42 43.64
CA ALA A 103 30.55 -2.31 43.96
C ALA A 103 31.16 -1.36 45.02
N ASP A 104 31.97 -1.95 45.95
CA ASP A 104 32.58 -1.21 47.03
C ASP A 104 33.67 -2.07 47.72
N PHE A 105 34.31 -1.50 48.73
CA PHE A 105 35.24 -2.25 49.57
C PHE A 105 35.04 -1.96 51.06
N LEU A 106 35.50 -2.89 51.94
CA LEU A 106 35.45 -2.81 53.37
C LEU A 106 36.86 -3.16 53.95
N PRO A 107 37.53 -2.23 54.63
CA PRO A 107 38.89 -2.49 55.19
C PRO A 107 38.79 -3.42 56.40
N LYS A 108 39.80 -4.31 56.56
CA LYS A 108 40.05 -5.09 57.79
C LYS A 108 41.02 -4.31 58.72
N PRO A 109 40.77 -4.20 60.04
CA PRO A 109 39.58 -4.64 60.78
C PRO A 109 38.35 -3.78 60.42
N PHE A 110 37.22 -4.44 60.19
CA PHE A 110 36.02 -3.71 59.74
C PHE A 110 35.25 -3.04 60.88
N ASP A 111 34.77 -1.85 60.61
CA ASP A 111 33.85 -1.11 61.47
C ASP A 111 32.41 -1.51 61.15
N PRO A 112 31.56 -1.96 62.08
CA PRO A 112 30.16 -2.29 61.85
C PRO A 112 29.34 -1.12 61.30
N VAL A 113 29.68 0.12 61.60
CA VAL A 113 28.98 1.32 61.07
C VAL A 113 29.31 1.48 59.58
N LEU A 114 30.56 1.28 59.19
CA LEU A 114 31.02 1.33 57.82
C LEU A 114 30.39 0.21 57.00
N LEU A 115 30.40 -1.04 57.53
CA LEU A 115 29.74 -2.18 56.92
C LEU A 115 28.27 -1.87 56.61
N ARG A 116 27.54 -1.32 57.59
CA ARG A 116 26.15 -0.95 57.42
C ARG A 116 25.93 0.08 56.31
N ALA A 117 26.77 1.12 56.25
CA ALA A 117 26.69 2.19 55.24
C ALA A 117 26.93 1.60 53.83
N ARG A 118 27.93 0.78 53.65
CA ARG A 118 28.28 0.14 52.36
C ARG A 118 27.19 -0.82 51.88
N LEU A 119 26.68 -1.68 52.78
CA LEU A 119 25.59 -2.58 52.46
C LEU A 119 24.33 -1.82 52.02
N LYS A 120 23.94 -0.78 52.79
CA LYS A 120 22.78 0.06 52.48
C LYS A 120 22.91 0.71 51.10
N SER A 121 24.09 1.27 50.80
CA SER A 121 24.35 1.89 49.50
C SER A 121 24.27 0.88 48.34
N SER A 122 24.96 -0.26 48.45
CA SER A 122 25.01 -1.30 47.43
C SER A 122 23.63 -1.93 47.19
N LEU A 123 22.85 -2.19 48.22
CA LEU A 123 21.48 -2.71 48.13
C LEU A 123 20.52 -1.69 47.52
N ALA A 124 20.68 -0.38 47.84
CA ALA A 124 19.86 0.65 47.24
C ALA A 124 20.13 0.78 45.74
N ALA A 125 21.41 0.75 45.33
CA ALA A 125 21.80 0.78 43.92
C ALA A 125 21.23 -0.44 43.15
N LYS A 126 21.36 -1.64 43.75
CA LYS A 126 20.79 -2.86 43.15
C LYS A 126 19.27 -2.75 42.96
N ARG A 127 18.55 -2.36 44.01
CA ARG A 127 17.07 -2.20 43.92
C ARG A 127 16.66 -1.18 42.87
N PHE A 128 17.40 -0.07 42.73
CA PHE A 128 17.14 0.89 41.68
C PHE A 128 17.35 0.28 40.29
N GLN A 129 18.45 -0.45 40.08
CA GLN A 129 18.72 -1.11 38.80
C GLN A 129 17.66 -2.16 38.47
N ASP A 130 17.25 -2.99 39.45
CA ASP A 130 16.20 -4.02 39.25
C ASP A 130 14.86 -3.37 38.83
N VAL A 131 14.52 -2.20 39.38
CA VAL A 131 13.32 -1.44 38.99
C VAL A 131 13.42 -0.88 37.57
N VAL A 132 14.60 -0.32 37.23
CA VAL A 132 14.84 0.20 35.86
C VAL A 132 14.74 -0.93 34.83
N ASP A 133 15.38 -2.06 35.08
CA ASP A 133 15.35 -3.21 34.18
C ASP A 133 13.92 -3.77 34.01
N ALA A 134 13.14 -3.83 35.08
CA ALA A 134 11.73 -4.22 35.03
C ALA A 134 10.88 -3.26 34.18
N HIS A 135 11.07 -1.93 34.34
CA HIS A 135 10.35 -0.94 33.55
C HIS A 135 10.76 -0.97 32.08
N VAL A 136 12.04 -1.17 31.76
CA VAL A 136 12.52 -1.31 30.38
C VAL A 136 11.83 -2.51 29.72
N ALA A 137 11.81 -3.66 30.39
CA ALA A 137 11.14 -4.86 29.87
C ALA A 137 9.63 -4.65 29.64
N GLU A 138 8.96 -3.93 30.56
CA GLU A 138 7.54 -3.58 30.43
C GLU A 138 7.29 -2.65 29.24
N ILE A 139 8.12 -1.62 29.06
CA ILE A 139 8.02 -0.67 27.93
C ILE A 139 8.22 -1.42 26.61
N GLU A 140 9.20 -2.31 26.52
CA GLU A 140 9.46 -3.11 25.32
C GLU A 140 8.28 -4.02 24.99
N ALA A 141 7.69 -4.67 25.98
CA ALA A 141 6.51 -5.51 25.81
C ALA A 141 5.29 -4.70 25.33
N LEU A 142 5.05 -3.53 25.92
CA LEU A 142 3.97 -2.63 25.52
C LEU A 142 4.17 -2.07 24.11
N ALA A 143 5.40 -1.72 23.74
CA ALA A 143 5.74 -1.24 22.41
C ALA A 143 5.48 -2.31 21.33
N GLU A 144 5.84 -3.57 21.61
CA GLU A 144 5.59 -4.68 20.69
C GLU A 144 4.08 -4.97 20.57
N GLN A 145 3.35 -4.94 21.68
CA GLN A 145 1.90 -5.10 21.67
C GLN A 145 1.22 -3.98 20.88
N LEU A 146 1.69 -2.73 21.00
CA LEU A 146 1.16 -1.59 20.27
C LEU A 146 1.44 -1.73 18.76
N LYS A 147 2.63 -2.19 18.36
CA LYS A 147 2.98 -2.48 16.95
C LYS A 147 2.06 -3.54 16.36
N LEU A 148 1.84 -4.64 17.07
CA LEU A 148 0.94 -5.71 16.63
C LEU A 148 -0.50 -5.19 16.49
N ARG A 149 -0.96 -4.39 17.45
CA ARG A 149 -2.31 -3.80 17.40
C ARG A 149 -2.48 -2.83 16.25
N ASN A 150 -1.48 -1.98 15.99
CA ASN A 150 -1.49 -1.07 14.84
C ASN A 150 -1.50 -1.84 13.52
N ARG A 151 -0.68 -2.89 13.37
CA ARG A 151 -0.68 -3.74 12.19
C ARG A 151 -2.04 -4.43 11.98
N PHE A 152 -2.64 -4.95 13.05
CA PHE A 152 -3.96 -5.58 13.00
C PHE A 152 -5.09 -4.60 12.61
N ILE A 153 -4.93 -3.31 12.89
CA ILE A 153 -5.85 -2.26 12.43
C ILE A 153 -5.55 -1.90 10.97
N GLN A 154 -4.27 -1.73 10.59
CA GLN A 154 -3.87 -1.30 9.25
C GLN A 154 -4.16 -2.35 8.17
N GLU A 155 -3.93 -3.64 8.42
CA GLU A 155 -4.12 -4.70 7.41
C GLU A 155 -5.56 -4.81 6.85
N PRO A 156 -6.64 -4.79 7.67
CA PRO A 156 -8.00 -4.77 7.15
C PRO A 156 -8.36 -3.47 6.46
N PHE A 157 -7.93 -2.33 7.01
CA PHE A 157 -8.23 -1.02 6.42
C PHE A 157 -7.42 -0.75 5.14
N GLY A 158 -6.20 -1.24 5.03
CA GLY A 158 -5.38 -1.14 3.81
C GLY A 158 -5.95 -1.85 2.60
N ARG A 159 -6.91 -2.78 2.80
CA ARG A 159 -7.67 -3.38 1.69
C ARG A 159 -8.77 -2.47 1.13
N TYR A 160 -9.19 -1.47 1.89
CA TYR A 160 -10.31 -0.59 1.54
C TYR A 160 -9.90 0.88 1.43
N LEU A 161 -8.76 1.25 2.01
CA LEU A 161 -8.25 2.63 2.05
C LEU A 161 -6.74 2.61 1.75
N SER A 162 -6.24 3.64 1.07
CA SER A 162 -4.79 3.79 0.89
C SER A 162 -4.09 4.07 2.22
N ASP A 163 -2.82 3.68 2.34
CA ASP A 163 -2.03 3.88 3.57
C ASP A 163 -2.01 5.35 4.00
N ALA A 164 -2.00 6.29 3.05
CA ALA A 164 -2.05 7.72 3.32
C ALA A 164 -3.39 8.16 3.96
N VAL A 165 -4.51 7.57 3.54
CA VAL A 165 -5.84 7.81 4.15
C VAL A 165 -5.89 7.22 5.55
N VAL A 166 -5.39 6.00 5.73
CA VAL A 166 -5.33 5.35 7.05
C VAL A 166 -4.46 6.15 8.02
N ALA A 167 -3.29 6.61 7.59
CA ALA A 167 -2.41 7.45 8.40
C ALA A 167 -3.11 8.78 8.79
N GLY A 168 -3.73 9.47 7.84
CA GLY A 168 -4.47 10.71 8.09
C GLY A 168 -5.64 10.55 9.07
N ILE A 169 -6.33 9.41 9.03
CA ILE A 169 -7.41 9.07 9.97
C ILE A 169 -6.85 8.80 11.37
N LEU A 170 -5.74 8.05 11.48
CA LEU A 170 -5.15 7.65 12.76
C LEU A 170 -4.39 8.79 13.45
N GLU A 171 -3.82 9.72 12.70
CA GLU A 171 -3.04 10.84 13.22
C GLU A 171 -3.90 12.04 13.64
N SER A 172 -5.15 12.13 13.17
CA SER A 172 -6.05 13.22 13.48
C SER A 172 -7.11 12.80 14.50
N PRO A 173 -7.29 13.54 15.62
CA PRO A 173 -8.40 13.30 16.56
C PRO A 173 -9.78 13.35 15.91
N ASP A 174 -9.92 14.15 14.85
CA ASP A 174 -11.14 14.33 14.06
C ASP A 174 -11.15 13.50 12.75
N GLY A 175 -10.20 12.60 12.56
CA GLY A 175 -9.97 11.88 11.30
C GLY A 175 -11.17 11.08 10.77
N LEU A 176 -12.10 10.70 11.63
CA LEU A 176 -13.35 10.02 11.28
C LEU A 176 -14.58 10.95 11.19
N ARG A 177 -14.39 12.24 11.43
CA ARG A 177 -15.51 13.20 11.40
C ARG A 177 -16.08 13.34 10.01
N LEU A 178 -17.41 13.33 9.88
CA LEU A 178 -18.08 13.60 8.62
C LEU A 178 -17.81 15.03 8.17
N GLY A 179 -17.49 15.19 6.90
CA GLY A 179 -17.20 16.48 6.29
C GLY A 179 -16.14 16.35 5.20
N GLY A 180 -15.81 17.46 4.60
CA GLY A 180 -14.77 17.51 3.57
C GLY A 180 -14.33 18.95 3.33
N GLU A 181 -13.22 19.08 2.65
CA GLU A 181 -12.63 20.34 2.25
C GLU A 181 -12.59 20.48 0.73
N LYS A 182 -12.70 21.71 0.27
CA LYS A 182 -12.55 22.00 -1.16
C LYS A 182 -11.08 21.91 -1.53
N ARG A 183 -10.78 21.01 -2.45
CA ARG A 183 -9.41 20.80 -2.99
C ARG A 183 -9.43 20.72 -4.51
N THR A 184 -8.35 21.17 -5.12
CA THR A 184 -8.07 20.84 -6.53
C THR A 184 -7.35 19.49 -6.54
N VAL A 185 -7.97 18.50 -7.19
CA VAL A 185 -7.39 17.15 -7.34
C VAL A 185 -7.38 16.75 -8.82
N THR A 186 -6.53 15.80 -9.16
CA THR A 186 -6.57 15.18 -10.48
C THR A 186 -7.19 13.80 -10.36
N MET A 187 -8.39 13.66 -10.95
CA MET A 187 -9.17 12.43 -10.93
C MET A 187 -8.82 11.58 -12.15
N LEU A 188 -8.76 10.27 -11.92
CA LEU A 188 -8.57 9.24 -12.93
C LEU A 188 -9.77 8.30 -12.86
N MET A 189 -10.39 8.02 -14.01
CA MET A 189 -11.44 7.02 -14.13
C MET A 189 -11.13 6.08 -15.29
N SER A 190 -11.26 4.80 -15.06
CA SER A 190 -11.08 3.76 -16.07
C SER A 190 -12.24 2.79 -16.08
N ASP A 191 -12.52 2.18 -17.24
CA ASP A 191 -13.62 1.24 -17.43
C ASP A 191 -13.30 0.25 -18.55
N LEU A 192 -13.77 -1.01 -18.41
CA LEU A 192 -13.57 -2.03 -19.42
C LEU A 192 -14.55 -1.87 -20.60
N ARG A 193 -14.03 -1.91 -21.79
CA ARG A 193 -14.87 -1.80 -22.98
C ARG A 193 -15.64 -3.11 -23.28
N GLY A 194 -16.95 -2.97 -23.47
CA GLY A 194 -17.82 -4.09 -23.80
C GLY A 194 -18.01 -5.11 -22.68
N PHE A 195 -17.63 -4.78 -21.44
CA PHE A 195 -17.68 -5.71 -20.32
C PHE A 195 -19.05 -6.32 -20.07
N SER A 196 -20.15 -5.55 -20.18
CA SER A 196 -21.51 -6.08 -20.01
C SER A 196 -21.80 -7.24 -20.96
N SER A 197 -21.40 -7.12 -22.25
CA SER A 197 -21.57 -8.19 -23.22
C SER A 197 -20.68 -9.41 -22.97
N ILE A 198 -19.48 -9.19 -22.39
CA ILE A 198 -18.56 -10.27 -21.98
C ILE A 198 -19.17 -11.00 -20.78
N ALA A 199 -19.64 -10.26 -19.78
CA ALA A 199 -20.20 -10.81 -18.55
C ALA A 199 -21.48 -11.66 -18.80
N GLU A 200 -22.30 -11.30 -19.79
CA GLU A 200 -23.47 -12.08 -20.17
C GLU A 200 -23.14 -13.47 -20.75
N ARG A 201 -21.91 -13.67 -21.25
CA ARG A 201 -21.45 -14.91 -21.89
C ARG A 201 -20.61 -15.80 -20.97
N LEU A 202 -20.11 -15.26 -19.88
CA LEU A 202 -19.25 -15.97 -18.94
C LEU A 202 -20.05 -16.52 -17.75
N ALA A 203 -19.57 -17.63 -17.18
CA ALA A 203 -20.08 -18.09 -15.89
C ALA A 203 -19.76 -17.05 -14.78
N PRO A 204 -20.61 -16.91 -13.76
CA PRO A 204 -20.42 -15.91 -12.71
C PRO A 204 -19.03 -15.93 -12.06
N GLU A 205 -18.46 -17.13 -11.85
CA GLU A 205 -17.13 -17.31 -11.27
C GLU A 205 -16.02 -16.83 -12.21
N GLN A 206 -16.23 -16.94 -13.51
CA GLN A 206 -15.30 -16.42 -14.53
C GLN A 206 -15.35 -14.90 -14.59
N VAL A 207 -16.54 -14.30 -14.48
CA VAL A 207 -16.72 -12.83 -14.39
C VAL A 207 -15.96 -12.27 -13.18
N VAL A 208 -16.12 -12.90 -12.01
CA VAL A 208 -15.42 -12.48 -10.80
C VAL A 208 -13.90 -12.59 -10.95
N ARG A 209 -13.40 -13.67 -11.54
CA ARG A 209 -11.95 -13.82 -11.79
C ARG A 209 -11.42 -12.75 -12.74
N LEU A 210 -12.12 -12.50 -13.85
CA LEU A 210 -11.74 -11.47 -14.82
C LEU A 210 -11.68 -10.09 -14.17
N ILE A 211 -12.71 -9.73 -13.40
CA ILE A 211 -12.76 -8.45 -12.68
C ILE A 211 -11.60 -8.37 -11.67
N ASN A 212 -11.35 -9.42 -10.89
CA ASN A 212 -10.29 -9.41 -9.88
C ASN A 212 -8.89 -9.31 -10.50
N ASN A 213 -8.66 -9.97 -11.66
CA ASN A 213 -7.41 -9.84 -12.41
C ASN A 213 -7.17 -8.39 -12.86
N TYR A 214 -8.22 -7.76 -13.36
CA TYR A 214 -8.18 -6.36 -13.80
C TYR A 214 -8.04 -5.39 -12.62
N LEU A 215 -8.99 -5.39 -11.67
CA LEU A 215 -9.00 -4.44 -10.55
C LEU A 215 -7.74 -4.55 -9.68
N GLY A 216 -7.26 -5.78 -9.43
CA GLY A 216 -6.03 -6.00 -8.66
C GLY A 216 -4.82 -5.36 -9.35
N THR A 217 -4.64 -5.60 -10.65
CA THR A 217 -3.52 -5.01 -11.41
C THR A 217 -3.62 -3.47 -11.45
N MET A 218 -4.83 -2.92 -11.66
CA MET A 218 -5.03 -1.47 -11.70
C MET A 218 -4.81 -0.82 -10.34
N ALA A 219 -5.26 -1.46 -9.26
CA ALA A 219 -5.02 -0.99 -7.91
C ALA A 219 -3.53 -0.92 -7.58
N ASP A 220 -2.78 -1.98 -7.91
CA ASP A 220 -1.31 -2.02 -7.69
C ASP A 220 -0.61 -0.86 -8.42
N VAL A 221 -1.02 -0.56 -9.67
CA VAL A 221 -0.45 0.56 -10.43
C VAL A 221 -0.81 1.90 -9.80
N ILE A 222 -2.09 2.14 -9.45
CA ILE A 222 -2.53 3.40 -8.84
C ILE A 222 -1.78 3.65 -7.53
N LEU A 223 -1.63 2.63 -6.68
CA LEU A 223 -0.92 2.73 -5.41
C LEU A 223 0.58 2.94 -5.61
N ALA A 224 1.21 2.31 -6.60
CA ALA A 224 2.62 2.51 -6.93
C ALA A 224 2.94 3.97 -7.36
N TRP A 225 1.95 4.68 -7.91
CA TRP A 225 2.03 6.11 -8.23
C TRP A 225 1.56 7.03 -7.11
N ASP A 226 1.35 6.52 -5.88
CA ASP A 226 0.79 7.25 -4.73
C ASP A 226 -0.59 7.88 -5.02
N GLY A 227 -1.41 7.23 -5.83
CA GLY A 227 -2.80 7.59 -6.06
C GLY A 227 -3.70 7.07 -4.95
N THR A 228 -4.82 7.72 -4.73
CA THR A 228 -5.86 7.29 -3.80
C THR A 228 -7.00 6.67 -4.60
N ILE A 229 -7.37 5.42 -4.30
CA ILE A 229 -8.55 4.78 -4.89
C ILE A 229 -9.78 5.24 -4.11
N ASP A 230 -10.76 5.82 -4.80
CA ASP A 230 -12.04 6.21 -4.20
C ASP A 230 -12.98 5.01 -4.10
N GLU A 231 -13.27 4.38 -5.23
CA GLU A 231 -14.11 3.17 -5.25
C GLU A 231 -14.00 2.39 -6.57
N PHE A 232 -14.43 1.15 -6.50
CA PHE A 232 -14.69 0.31 -7.67
C PHE A 232 -16.19 0.32 -7.95
N ILE A 233 -16.58 0.71 -9.16
CA ILE A 233 -17.98 0.80 -9.59
C ILE A 233 -18.20 -0.24 -10.69
N GLY A 234 -18.48 -1.49 -10.30
CA GLY A 234 -18.50 -2.61 -11.23
C GLY A 234 -17.10 -2.90 -11.77
N ASP A 235 -16.91 -2.71 -13.07
CA ASP A 235 -15.64 -2.81 -13.78
C ASP A 235 -14.90 -1.45 -13.90
N SER A 236 -15.47 -0.37 -13.36
CA SER A 236 -14.83 0.94 -13.36
C SER A 236 -13.98 1.15 -12.11
N VAL A 237 -12.85 1.83 -12.25
CA VAL A 237 -12.00 2.29 -11.14
C VAL A 237 -12.03 3.81 -11.11
N LEU A 238 -12.39 4.39 -9.96
CA LEU A 238 -12.26 5.81 -9.70
C LEU A 238 -11.13 6.03 -8.68
N GLY A 239 -10.16 6.83 -9.06
CA GLY A 239 -9.06 7.25 -8.20
C GLY A 239 -8.75 8.73 -8.38
N PHE A 240 -7.96 9.28 -7.46
CA PHE A 240 -7.53 10.68 -7.52
C PHE A 240 -6.14 10.89 -6.91
N PHE A 241 -5.53 12.01 -7.29
CA PHE A 241 -4.22 12.49 -6.82
C PHE A 241 -4.40 13.89 -6.24
N GLY A 242 -3.72 14.21 -5.14
CA GLY A 242 -3.84 15.50 -4.45
C GLY A 242 -4.64 15.47 -3.15
N ALA A 243 -5.07 14.28 -2.71
CA ALA A 243 -5.65 14.06 -1.40
C ALA A 243 -5.45 12.60 -0.94
N PRO A 244 -5.31 12.32 0.38
CA PRO A 244 -5.29 13.28 1.48
C PRO A 244 -4.06 14.19 1.49
N VAL A 245 -2.96 13.76 0.86
CA VAL A 245 -1.71 14.50 0.77
C VAL A 245 -1.59 15.13 -0.62
N ALA A 246 -1.51 16.46 -0.70
CA ALA A 246 -1.29 17.17 -1.95
C ALA A 246 0.22 17.29 -2.25
N ARG A 247 0.58 17.13 -3.53
CA ARG A 247 1.93 17.33 -4.04
C ARG A 247 1.89 18.21 -5.29
N GLU A 248 2.99 18.88 -5.61
CA GLU A 248 3.07 19.78 -6.77
C GLU A 248 2.95 19.03 -8.11
N ASP A 249 3.29 17.74 -8.12
CA ASP A 249 3.31 16.88 -9.30
C ASP A 249 2.07 15.97 -9.46
N ASP A 250 1.02 16.18 -8.67
CA ASP A 250 -0.20 15.35 -8.65
C ASP A 250 -0.77 15.09 -10.05
N ALA A 251 -0.92 16.12 -10.87
CA ALA A 251 -1.44 15.98 -12.22
C ALA A 251 -0.51 15.17 -13.13
N ARG A 252 0.81 15.34 -12.96
CA ARG A 252 1.82 14.61 -13.74
C ARG A 252 1.83 13.12 -13.34
N ARG A 253 1.77 12.82 -12.05
CA ARG A 253 1.68 11.43 -11.56
C ARG A 253 0.40 10.75 -12.03
N ALA A 254 -0.73 11.44 -12.01
CA ALA A 254 -2.00 10.91 -12.52
C ALA A 254 -1.92 10.54 -14.02
N VAL A 255 -1.28 11.40 -14.81
CA VAL A 255 -1.05 11.16 -16.25
C VAL A 255 -0.12 9.96 -16.46
N ALA A 256 1.00 9.88 -15.73
CA ALA A 256 1.92 8.75 -15.78
C ALA A 256 1.27 7.44 -15.36
N CYS A 257 0.49 7.48 -14.26
CA CYS A 257 -0.31 6.36 -13.78
C CYS A 257 -1.28 5.84 -14.86
N ALA A 258 -2.00 6.74 -15.54
CA ALA A 258 -2.94 6.36 -16.60
C ALA A 258 -2.24 5.64 -17.76
N LEU A 259 -1.05 6.09 -18.15
CA LEU A 259 -0.24 5.42 -19.18
C LEU A 259 0.25 4.05 -18.70
N ASP A 260 0.71 3.95 -17.46
CA ASP A 260 1.18 2.69 -16.87
C ASP A 260 0.04 1.69 -16.69
N MET A 261 -1.16 2.15 -16.32
CA MET A 261 -2.37 1.33 -16.29
C MET A 261 -2.68 0.72 -17.67
N GLN A 262 -2.58 1.52 -18.76
CA GLN A 262 -2.77 1.00 -20.11
C GLN A 262 -1.75 -0.09 -20.49
N LYS A 263 -0.50 0.09 -20.10
CA LYS A 263 0.52 -0.94 -20.27
C LYS A 263 0.29 -2.17 -19.38
N GLY A 264 -0.24 -1.96 -18.19
CA GLY A 264 -0.65 -3.00 -17.27
C GLY A 264 -1.70 -3.97 -17.86
N MET A 265 -2.46 -3.53 -18.87
CA MET A 265 -3.44 -4.38 -19.55
C MET A 265 -2.83 -5.57 -20.27
N GLU A 266 -1.57 -5.52 -20.69
CA GLU A 266 -0.86 -6.67 -21.24
C GLU A 266 -0.80 -7.79 -20.20
N ARG A 267 -0.39 -7.47 -18.95
CA ARG A 267 -0.35 -8.45 -17.85
C ARG A 267 -1.73 -8.99 -17.49
N VAL A 268 -2.77 -8.13 -17.53
CA VAL A 268 -4.16 -8.55 -17.30
C VAL A 268 -4.59 -9.56 -18.36
N ASN A 269 -4.32 -9.27 -19.63
CA ASN A 269 -4.72 -10.12 -20.74
C ASN A 269 -3.93 -11.43 -20.81
N ASP A 270 -2.63 -11.40 -20.52
CA ASP A 270 -1.82 -12.63 -20.43
C ASP A 270 -2.37 -13.56 -19.35
N ARG A 271 -2.73 -13.00 -18.18
CA ARG A 271 -3.33 -13.78 -17.11
C ARG A 271 -4.71 -14.30 -17.48
N ASN A 272 -5.57 -13.47 -18.06
CA ASN A 272 -6.89 -13.86 -18.50
C ASN A 272 -6.81 -15.02 -19.52
N LEU A 273 -5.97 -14.89 -20.54
CA LEU A 273 -5.79 -15.93 -21.56
C LEU A 273 -5.23 -17.22 -20.96
N GLY A 274 -4.28 -17.13 -20.02
CA GLY A 274 -3.76 -18.28 -19.27
C GLY A 274 -4.81 -19.00 -18.43
N GLU A 275 -5.86 -18.30 -18.01
CA GLU A 275 -6.99 -18.83 -17.24
C GLU A 275 -8.20 -19.21 -18.13
N GLY A 276 -8.06 -19.13 -19.46
CA GLY A 276 -9.14 -19.40 -20.42
C GLY A 276 -10.24 -18.33 -20.46
N LEU A 277 -9.92 -17.11 -20.03
CA LEU A 277 -10.80 -15.94 -20.07
C LEU A 277 -10.50 -15.08 -21.31
N PRO A 278 -11.44 -14.30 -21.82
CA PRO A 278 -11.21 -13.41 -22.95
C PRO A 278 -10.27 -12.26 -22.60
N ALA A 279 -9.55 -11.76 -23.60
CA ALA A 279 -8.84 -10.50 -23.51
C ALA A 279 -9.83 -9.34 -23.43
N VAL A 280 -9.48 -8.29 -22.70
CA VAL A 280 -10.30 -7.10 -22.48
C VAL A 280 -9.51 -5.82 -22.79
N GLU A 281 -10.22 -4.77 -23.14
CA GLU A 281 -9.65 -3.44 -23.38
C GLU A 281 -10.21 -2.44 -22.38
N MET A 282 -9.40 -1.45 -22.00
CA MET A 282 -9.77 -0.42 -21.04
C MET A 282 -9.67 0.97 -21.68
N GLY A 283 -10.61 1.85 -21.35
CA GLY A 283 -10.53 3.28 -21.59
C GLY A 283 -10.20 4.03 -20.29
N ILE A 284 -9.45 5.13 -20.37
CA ILE A 284 -9.11 5.96 -19.20
C ILE A 284 -9.34 7.43 -19.48
N ALA A 285 -9.92 8.13 -18.51
CA ALA A 285 -10.00 9.60 -18.47
C ALA A 285 -9.20 10.14 -17.30
N VAL A 286 -8.51 11.28 -17.52
CA VAL A 286 -7.85 12.04 -16.45
C VAL A 286 -8.31 13.48 -16.51
N HIS A 287 -8.85 13.99 -15.41
CA HIS A 287 -9.35 15.34 -15.30
C HIS A 287 -8.95 16.03 -14.00
N THR A 288 -8.45 17.26 -14.08
CA THR A 288 -8.09 18.08 -12.92
C THR A 288 -9.22 19.08 -12.63
N GLY A 289 -9.71 19.09 -11.39
CA GLY A 289 -10.81 19.97 -11.02
C GLY A 289 -10.98 20.15 -9.52
N ASP A 290 -11.85 21.11 -9.17
CA ASP A 290 -12.15 21.43 -7.77
C ASP A 290 -13.29 20.54 -7.29
N VAL A 291 -13.03 19.80 -6.23
CA VAL A 291 -13.99 18.88 -5.60
C VAL A 291 -13.99 19.06 -4.09
N VAL A 292 -14.96 18.48 -3.42
CA VAL A 292 -14.93 18.30 -1.96
C VAL A 292 -14.40 16.91 -1.68
N VAL A 293 -13.30 16.83 -0.94
CA VAL A 293 -12.68 15.57 -0.52
C VAL A 293 -12.76 15.44 0.99
N GLY A 294 -13.13 14.27 1.48
CA GLY A 294 -13.25 13.98 2.91
C GLY A 294 -14.10 12.76 3.21
N ASN A 295 -14.50 12.63 4.48
CA ASN A 295 -15.37 11.54 4.92
C ASN A 295 -16.83 11.84 4.58
N ILE A 296 -17.34 11.19 3.54
CA ILE A 296 -18.66 11.44 2.96
C ILE A 296 -19.57 10.24 3.26
N GLY A 297 -20.76 10.52 3.81
CA GLY A 297 -21.73 9.49 4.14
C GLY A 297 -22.57 9.81 5.35
N SER A 298 -22.81 8.81 6.18
CA SER A 298 -23.53 8.92 7.44
C SER A 298 -22.65 8.48 8.61
N GLU A 299 -23.04 8.80 9.84
CA GLU A 299 -22.34 8.34 11.05
C GLU A 299 -22.14 6.82 11.12
N LYS A 300 -23.02 6.04 10.48
CA LYS A 300 -22.95 4.58 10.45
C LYS A 300 -22.15 4.04 9.26
N ARG A 301 -22.01 4.80 8.18
CA ARG A 301 -21.31 4.38 6.97
C ARG A 301 -20.80 5.61 6.22
N ALA A 302 -19.53 5.82 6.30
CA ALA A 302 -18.82 6.86 5.55
C ALA A 302 -17.68 6.23 4.75
N LYS A 303 -17.30 6.90 3.66
CA LYS A 303 -16.07 6.61 2.92
C LYS A 303 -15.27 7.89 2.76
N TYR A 304 -13.96 7.78 2.71
CA TYR A 304 -13.11 8.87 2.26
C TYR A 304 -13.17 8.91 0.74
N GLY A 305 -13.56 10.04 0.17
CA GLY A 305 -13.74 10.13 -1.27
C GLY A 305 -13.93 11.55 -1.76
N ALA A 306 -14.12 11.70 -3.08
CA ALA A 306 -14.30 12.98 -3.77
C ALA A 306 -15.72 13.15 -4.30
N VAL A 307 -16.31 14.33 -4.09
CA VAL A 307 -17.64 14.67 -4.61
C VAL A 307 -17.62 16.04 -5.28
N GLY A 308 -18.27 16.13 -6.45
CA GLY A 308 -18.39 17.38 -7.18
C GLY A 308 -18.72 17.19 -8.66
N SER A 309 -19.01 18.27 -9.36
CA SER A 309 -19.30 18.27 -10.79
C SER A 309 -18.13 17.76 -11.64
N HIS A 310 -16.90 17.97 -11.16
CA HIS A 310 -15.69 17.51 -11.83
C HIS A 310 -15.50 15.98 -11.79
N VAL A 311 -16.01 15.29 -10.75
CA VAL A 311 -16.07 13.82 -10.73
C VAL A 311 -16.95 13.31 -11.85
N ASN A 312 -18.15 13.90 -11.99
CA ASN A 312 -19.10 13.56 -13.07
C ASN A 312 -18.53 13.89 -14.45
N LEU A 313 -17.74 14.97 -14.56
CA LEU A 313 -17.06 15.32 -15.82
C LEU A 313 -16.01 14.27 -16.18
N THR A 314 -15.24 13.77 -15.20
CA THR A 314 -14.25 12.70 -15.42
C THR A 314 -14.92 11.44 -15.98
N ALA A 315 -16.04 11.01 -15.36
CA ALA A 315 -16.83 9.87 -15.84
C ALA A 315 -17.38 10.13 -17.26
N ARG A 316 -17.76 11.37 -17.56
CA ARG A 316 -18.23 11.72 -18.91
C ARG A 316 -17.10 11.69 -19.94
N ILE A 317 -15.91 12.19 -19.61
CA ILE A 317 -14.75 12.10 -20.50
C ILE A 317 -14.37 10.63 -20.71
N GLU A 318 -14.42 9.81 -19.65
CA GLU A 318 -14.17 8.38 -19.73
C GLU A 318 -15.10 7.69 -20.74
N SER A 319 -16.41 7.99 -20.70
CA SER A 319 -17.37 7.38 -21.61
C SER A 319 -17.13 7.68 -23.11
N TYR A 320 -16.30 8.65 -23.43
CA TYR A 320 -15.87 8.94 -24.82
C TYR A 320 -14.62 8.17 -25.24
N THR A 321 -13.95 7.47 -24.32
CA THR A 321 -12.73 6.72 -24.66
C THR A 321 -13.04 5.44 -25.45
N CYS A 322 -12.13 5.05 -26.27
CA CYS A 322 -12.05 3.71 -26.86
C CYS A 322 -11.12 2.81 -26.08
N GLY A 323 -11.18 1.49 -26.33
CA GLY A 323 -10.26 0.52 -25.75
C GLY A 323 -8.80 0.91 -26.00
N GLY A 324 -7.97 0.88 -24.94
CA GLY A 324 -6.56 1.28 -24.91
C GLY A 324 -6.33 2.80 -24.99
N GLN A 325 -7.33 3.70 -24.90
CA GLN A 325 -7.19 5.15 -25.01
C GLN A 325 -7.09 5.82 -23.65
N VAL A 326 -6.30 6.87 -23.57
CA VAL A 326 -6.22 7.78 -22.43
C VAL A 326 -6.61 9.18 -22.88
N LEU A 327 -7.77 9.69 -22.40
CA LEU A 327 -8.19 11.06 -22.65
C LEU A 327 -7.87 11.93 -21.44
N ILE A 328 -7.21 13.07 -21.67
CA ILE A 328 -6.94 14.06 -20.63
C ILE A 328 -7.63 15.38 -20.96
N SER A 329 -8.16 16.07 -19.95
CA SER A 329 -8.74 17.40 -20.16
C SER A 329 -7.67 18.44 -20.38
N GLU A 330 -8.02 19.56 -21.06
CA GLU A 330 -7.14 20.72 -21.24
C GLU A 330 -6.58 21.25 -19.91
N ARG A 331 -7.40 21.22 -18.81
CA ARG A 331 -6.94 21.62 -17.48
C ARG A 331 -5.87 20.65 -16.95
N THR A 332 -6.02 19.36 -17.15
CA THR A 332 -5.01 18.36 -16.79
C THR A 332 -3.75 18.55 -17.61
N LEU A 333 -3.86 18.78 -18.92
CA LEU A 333 -2.72 19.03 -19.80
C LEU A 333 -1.85 20.18 -19.28
N ARG A 334 -2.50 21.29 -18.88
CA ARG A 334 -1.81 22.45 -18.31
C ARG A 334 -1.21 22.17 -16.93
N SER A 335 -1.95 21.47 -16.07
CA SER A 335 -1.49 21.18 -14.70
C SER A 335 -0.37 20.17 -14.65
N ALA A 336 -0.30 19.23 -15.58
CA ALA A 336 0.76 18.23 -15.67
C ALA A 336 2.08 18.79 -16.23
N GLY A 337 2.03 20.00 -16.83
CA GLY A 337 3.21 20.69 -17.36
C GLY A 337 3.67 20.19 -18.74
N PRO A 338 4.84 20.60 -19.20
CA PRO A 338 5.35 20.27 -20.52
C PRO A 338 5.80 18.81 -20.64
N GLY A 339 6.09 18.38 -21.89
CA GLY A 339 6.62 17.03 -22.17
C GLY A 339 5.56 15.95 -22.30
N LEU A 340 4.26 16.30 -22.40
CA LEU A 340 3.21 15.36 -22.73
C LEU A 340 3.12 15.16 -24.25
N VAL A 341 3.16 13.91 -24.69
CA VAL A 341 2.94 13.55 -26.09
C VAL A 341 1.47 13.30 -26.29
N THR A 342 0.82 14.15 -27.08
CA THR A 342 -0.61 14.02 -27.37
C THR A 342 -0.86 13.76 -28.85
N GLY A 343 -1.93 13.02 -29.13
CA GLY A 343 -2.50 12.84 -30.47
C GLY A 343 -3.52 13.92 -30.80
N GLY A 344 -4.65 13.54 -31.38
CA GLY A 344 -5.74 14.44 -31.69
C GLY A 344 -6.40 15.05 -30.46
N SER A 345 -7.14 16.16 -30.66
CA SER A 345 -8.02 16.74 -29.63
C SER A 345 -9.46 16.75 -30.10
N LEU A 346 -10.40 16.71 -29.16
CA LEU A 346 -11.82 16.76 -29.40
C LEU A 346 -12.52 17.60 -28.32
N SER A 347 -13.70 18.11 -28.64
CA SER A 347 -14.53 18.88 -27.72
C SER A 347 -15.71 18.05 -27.25
N VAL A 348 -15.87 17.95 -25.94
CA VAL A 348 -16.89 17.14 -25.27
C VAL A 348 -17.92 18.04 -24.60
N ARG A 349 -19.21 17.85 -24.87
CA ARG A 349 -20.27 18.52 -24.14
C ARG A 349 -20.66 17.70 -22.91
N ALA A 350 -20.54 18.29 -21.73
CA ALA A 350 -20.89 17.65 -20.47
C ALA A 350 -22.03 18.40 -19.78
N LYS A 351 -23.05 17.67 -19.30
CA LYS A 351 -24.16 18.25 -18.54
C LYS A 351 -23.63 18.95 -17.28
N GLY A 352 -24.00 20.20 -17.08
CA GLY A 352 -23.54 21.03 -15.96
C GLY A 352 -22.29 21.87 -16.26
N PHE A 353 -21.76 21.79 -17.48
CA PHE A 353 -20.73 22.68 -17.98
C PHE A 353 -21.26 23.51 -19.16
N PRO A 354 -21.25 24.85 -19.05
CA PRO A 354 -21.84 25.71 -20.09
C PRO A 354 -21.08 25.67 -21.41
N GLU A 355 -19.75 25.43 -21.35
CA GLU A 355 -18.87 25.36 -22.50
C GLU A 355 -18.39 23.94 -22.77
N PRO A 356 -18.15 23.58 -24.05
CA PRO A 356 -17.51 22.29 -24.37
C PRO A 356 -16.12 22.19 -23.76
N VAL A 357 -15.82 21.05 -23.16
CA VAL A 357 -14.51 20.77 -22.56
C VAL A 357 -13.61 20.16 -23.62
N ARG A 358 -12.47 20.79 -23.88
CA ARG A 358 -11.44 20.23 -24.76
C ARG A 358 -10.70 19.11 -24.06
N VAL A 359 -10.57 17.98 -24.74
CA VAL A 359 -9.83 16.80 -24.27
C VAL A 359 -8.81 16.39 -25.33
N HIS A 360 -7.74 15.76 -24.89
CA HIS A 360 -6.60 15.34 -25.72
C HIS A 360 -6.33 13.88 -25.56
N ASP A 361 -6.02 13.20 -26.65
CA ASP A 361 -5.58 11.81 -26.64
C ASP A 361 -4.11 11.77 -26.18
N LEU A 362 -3.86 11.21 -25.00
CA LEU A 362 -2.53 11.12 -24.43
C LEU A 362 -1.81 9.87 -24.96
N LEU A 363 -0.63 10.06 -25.54
CA LEU A 363 0.16 8.98 -26.12
C LEU A 363 1.43 8.67 -25.33
N GLY A 364 1.88 9.56 -24.43
CA GLY A 364 3.09 9.30 -23.66
C GLY A 364 3.64 10.52 -22.95
N LEU A 365 4.80 10.29 -22.34
CA LEU A 365 5.66 11.32 -21.73
C LEU A 365 7.02 11.29 -22.43
N GLU A 366 7.54 12.47 -22.83
CA GLU A 366 8.84 12.58 -23.50
C GLU A 366 9.98 12.05 -22.63
N GLU A 367 9.91 12.31 -21.32
CA GLU A 367 10.93 11.93 -20.34
C GLU A 367 10.92 10.43 -19.98
N VAL A 368 9.81 9.73 -20.24
CA VAL A 368 9.64 8.33 -19.90
C VAL A 368 9.18 7.54 -21.13
N PRO A 369 10.12 7.21 -22.06
CA PRO A 369 9.79 6.46 -23.27
C PRO A 369 9.07 5.12 -23.00
N ALA A 370 9.34 4.51 -21.85
CA ALA A 370 8.68 3.27 -21.43
C ALA A 370 7.16 3.42 -21.25
N LEU A 371 6.65 4.62 -20.99
CA LEU A 371 5.22 4.90 -20.85
C LEU A 371 4.58 5.39 -22.17
N ARG A 372 5.24 5.23 -23.31
CA ARG A 372 4.67 5.59 -24.60
C ARG A 372 3.70 4.51 -25.07
N LEU A 373 2.51 4.95 -25.43
CA LEU A 373 1.51 4.10 -26.11
C LEU A 373 1.75 4.17 -27.60
N GLU A 374 1.56 3.03 -28.28
CA GLU A 374 1.67 2.99 -29.73
C GLU A 374 0.49 3.74 -30.37
N PRO A 375 0.75 4.52 -31.43
CA PRO A 375 -0.32 5.12 -32.19
C PRO A 375 -1.24 4.04 -32.79
N ARG A 376 -2.53 4.20 -32.60
CA ARG A 376 -3.52 3.25 -33.11
C ARG A 376 -3.82 3.55 -34.57
N SER A 377 -2.92 3.19 -35.46
CA SER A 377 -3.21 3.15 -36.89
C SER A 377 -3.84 1.82 -37.22
N GLU A 378 -5.08 1.83 -37.64
CA GLU A 378 -5.77 0.66 -38.08
C GLU A 378 -6.02 0.75 -39.59
N THR A 379 -5.53 -0.24 -40.32
CA THR A 379 -5.76 -0.34 -41.77
C THR A 379 -7.17 -0.89 -41.99
N LEU A 380 -8.01 -0.09 -42.63
CA LEU A 380 -9.30 -0.52 -43.08
C LEU A 380 -9.15 -1.14 -44.47
N TRP A 381 -9.60 -2.36 -44.64
CA TRP A 381 -9.62 -3.07 -45.91
C TRP A 381 -10.91 -2.76 -46.65
N PRO A 382 -10.88 -2.41 -47.95
CA PRO A 382 -12.09 -2.18 -48.73
C PRO A 382 -12.95 -3.45 -48.80
N VAL A 383 -14.25 -3.25 -48.75
CA VAL A 383 -15.27 -4.32 -48.85
C VAL A 383 -16.00 -4.15 -50.18
N ASP A 384 -15.82 -5.09 -51.11
CA ASP A 384 -16.45 -5.07 -52.41
C ASP A 384 -17.13 -6.42 -52.70
N PRO A 385 -18.46 -6.47 -52.93
CA PRO A 385 -19.40 -5.34 -52.83
C PRO A 385 -19.62 -4.90 -51.37
N PRO A 386 -19.99 -3.62 -51.15
CA PRO A 386 -20.27 -3.10 -49.81
C PRO A 386 -21.34 -3.92 -49.08
N LEU A 387 -21.11 -4.18 -47.78
CA LEU A 387 -22.07 -4.88 -46.94
C LEU A 387 -23.16 -3.94 -46.46
N ARG A 388 -24.41 -4.36 -46.58
CA ARG A 388 -25.53 -3.60 -46.00
C ARG A 388 -25.50 -3.68 -44.48
N ALA A 389 -25.77 -2.55 -43.83
CA ALA A 389 -25.92 -2.47 -42.38
C ALA A 389 -27.05 -1.52 -42.02
N VAL A 390 -27.55 -1.67 -40.83
CA VAL A 390 -28.48 -0.74 -40.20
C VAL A 390 -27.87 -0.33 -38.86
N PHE A 391 -27.93 0.93 -38.55
CA PHE A 391 -27.45 1.36 -37.23
C PHE A 391 -28.51 2.24 -36.51
N THR A 392 -28.40 2.23 -35.20
CA THR A 392 -29.19 3.07 -34.30
C THR A 392 -28.24 3.84 -33.38
N VAL A 393 -28.49 5.14 -33.21
CA VAL A 393 -27.74 5.95 -32.25
C VAL A 393 -28.28 5.71 -30.86
N LEU A 394 -27.35 5.43 -29.88
CA LEU A 394 -27.74 5.19 -28.51
C LEU A 394 -27.67 6.48 -27.69
N GLU A 395 -28.76 6.84 -27.04
CA GLU A 395 -28.82 7.96 -26.10
C GLU A 395 -28.70 7.46 -24.66
N GLY A 396 -27.47 7.28 -24.18
CA GLY A 396 -27.22 6.68 -22.89
C GLY A 396 -27.67 5.21 -22.84
N LYS A 397 -28.57 4.84 -21.93
CA LYS A 397 -29.16 3.50 -21.82
C LYS A 397 -30.39 3.28 -22.69
N ARG A 398 -30.82 4.28 -23.48
CA ARG A 398 -31.99 4.16 -24.37
C ARG A 398 -31.52 3.92 -25.80
N VAL A 399 -32.06 2.88 -26.43
CA VAL A 399 -31.92 2.66 -27.86
C VAL A 399 -32.79 3.69 -28.58
N GLY A 400 -32.22 4.48 -29.48
CA GLY A 400 -32.94 5.36 -30.35
C GLY A 400 -34.03 4.60 -31.11
N ARG A 401 -35.08 5.28 -31.54
CA ARG A 401 -36.19 4.62 -32.23
C ARG A 401 -35.97 4.43 -33.73
N ASP A 402 -35.05 5.19 -34.32
CA ASP A 402 -34.89 5.26 -35.76
C ASP A 402 -33.67 4.40 -36.17
N GLU A 403 -33.94 3.39 -36.99
CA GLU A 403 -32.91 2.57 -37.64
C GLU A 403 -32.48 3.30 -38.93
N GLU A 404 -31.20 3.63 -39.03
CA GLU A 404 -30.60 4.31 -40.17
C GLU A 404 -29.89 3.32 -41.09
N PRO A 405 -30.17 3.32 -42.40
CA PRO A 405 -29.49 2.45 -43.34
C PRO A 405 -28.05 2.93 -43.60
N ALA A 406 -27.14 1.98 -43.74
CA ALA A 406 -25.74 2.23 -44.05
C ALA A 406 -25.14 1.11 -44.91
N GLU A 407 -24.04 1.43 -45.56
CA GLU A 407 -23.20 0.46 -46.27
C GLU A 407 -21.80 0.46 -45.62
N ILE A 408 -21.29 -0.71 -45.25
CA ILE A 408 -19.91 -0.88 -44.80
C ILE A 408 -19.04 -0.96 -46.06
N VAL A 409 -18.22 0.05 -46.31
CA VAL A 409 -17.36 0.17 -47.49
C VAL A 409 -15.91 -0.22 -47.19
N ALA A 410 -15.50 -0.18 -45.94
CA ALA A 410 -14.21 -0.72 -45.50
C ALA A 410 -14.31 -1.23 -44.07
N LEU A 411 -13.53 -2.21 -43.72
CA LEU A 411 -13.63 -2.96 -42.46
C LEU A 411 -12.25 -3.39 -41.97
N SER A 412 -12.11 -3.46 -40.65
CA SER A 412 -11.03 -4.13 -39.97
C SER A 412 -11.60 -4.96 -38.79
N PRO A 413 -10.80 -5.72 -38.04
CA PRO A 413 -11.28 -6.44 -36.86
C PRO A 413 -11.93 -5.55 -35.82
N ARG A 414 -11.57 -4.26 -35.75
CA ARG A 414 -11.97 -3.33 -34.69
C ARG A 414 -12.69 -2.09 -35.17
N SER A 415 -12.78 -1.83 -36.48
CA SER A 415 -13.34 -0.58 -37.03
C SER A 415 -14.00 -0.80 -38.38
N ALA A 416 -14.90 0.12 -38.75
CA ALA A 416 -15.49 0.15 -40.07
C ALA A 416 -15.62 1.60 -40.59
N ALA A 417 -15.70 1.71 -41.92
CA ALA A 417 -16.13 2.91 -42.60
C ALA A 417 -17.52 2.69 -43.17
N LEU A 418 -18.48 3.49 -42.75
CA LEU A 418 -19.88 3.41 -43.14
C LEU A 418 -20.20 4.55 -44.12
N ARG A 419 -20.85 4.22 -45.23
CA ARG A 419 -21.54 5.20 -46.07
C ARG A 419 -22.99 5.28 -45.63
N CYS A 420 -23.42 6.45 -45.10
CA CYS A 420 -24.77 6.71 -44.63
C CYS A 420 -25.18 8.17 -44.93
N ALA A 421 -26.45 8.42 -44.97
CA ALA A 421 -26.99 9.76 -45.15
C ALA A 421 -27.19 10.51 -43.82
N ALA A 422 -27.28 9.78 -42.72
CA ALA A 422 -27.51 10.32 -41.40
C ALA A 422 -26.27 11.07 -40.87
N ALA A 423 -26.46 12.27 -40.33
CA ALA A 423 -25.44 12.98 -39.59
C ALA A 423 -25.35 12.44 -38.16
N VAL A 424 -24.23 11.82 -37.84
CA VAL A 424 -23.96 11.27 -36.52
C VAL A 424 -22.95 12.15 -35.80
N GLU A 425 -23.30 12.55 -34.58
CA GLU A 425 -22.35 13.34 -33.75
C GLU A 425 -21.10 12.48 -33.43
N PRO A 426 -19.89 13.04 -33.53
CA PRO A 426 -18.68 12.32 -33.10
C PRO A 426 -18.80 11.80 -31.68
N LEU A 427 -18.30 10.60 -31.46
CA LEU A 427 -18.26 9.89 -30.17
C LEU A 427 -19.65 9.37 -29.70
N SER A 428 -20.68 9.44 -30.54
CA SER A 428 -21.95 8.76 -30.25
C SER A 428 -21.75 7.25 -30.22
N ASP A 429 -22.42 6.61 -29.30
CA ASP A 429 -22.51 5.14 -29.27
C ASP A 429 -23.54 4.66 -30.28
N LEU A 430 -23.17 3.66 -31.03
CA LEU A 430 -23.99 3.09 -32.10
C LEU A 430 -24.23 1.60 -31.86
N LYS A 431 -25.38 1.15 -32.21
CA LYS A 431 -25.73 -0.25 -32.33
C LYS A 431 -25.87 -0.57 -33.81
N LEU A 432 -25.01 -1.44 -34.35
CA LEU A 432 -25.00 -1.85 -35.76
C LEU A 432 -25.51 -3.28 -35.89
N ARG A 433 -26.32 -3.50 -36.93
CA ARG A 433 -26.72 -4.81 -37.41
C ARG A 433 -26.23 -4.97 -38.82
N ILE A 434 -25.42 -6.00 -39.08
CA ILE A 434 -24.86 -6.27 -40.40
C ILE A 434 -25.82 -7.20 -41.16
N VAL A 435 -26.08 -6.88 -42.43
CA VAL A 435 -26.93 -7.65 -43.30
C VAL A 435 -26.06 -8.25 -44.39
N GLY A 436 -25.76 -9.53 -44.31
CA GLY A 436 -25.02 -10.25 -45.34
C GLY A 436 -25.92 -10.69 -46.52
N PRO A 437 -25.32 -11.27 -47.57
CA PRO A 437 -26.05 -11.74 -48.78
C PRO A 437 -27.16 -12.79 -48.50
N ARG A 438 -27.03 -13.53 -47.40
CA ARG A 438 -27.99 -14.56 -46.95
C ARG A 438 -28.97 -14.11 -45.87
N GLY A 439 -29.01 -12.81 -45.55
CA GLY A 439 -29.84 -12.24 -44.52
C GLY A 439 -29.07 -11.56 -43.39
N ALA A 440 -29.77 -11.14 -42.33
CA ALA A 440 -29.11 -10.52 -41.20
C ALA A 440 -28.14 -11.50 -40.51
N ILE A 441 -26.91 -11.04 -40.28
CA ILE A 441 -25.93 -11.81 -39.49
C ILE A 441 -26.35 -11.73 -38.02
N PRO A 442 -26.45 -12.86 -37.31
CA PRO A 442 -26.88 -12.84 -35.90
C PRO A 442 -25.93 -12.02 -35.01
N GLY A 443 -26.52 -11.25 -34.12
CA GLY A 443 -25.82 -10.45 -33.13
C GLY A 443 -25.67 -8.97 -33.52
N ASP A 444 -25.72 -8.13 -32.52
CA ASP A 444 -25.55 -6.67 -32.64
C ASP A 444 -24.09 -6.30 -32.37
N VAL A 445 -23.48 -5.49 -33.23
CA VAL A 445 -22.16 -4.89 -33.02
C VAL A 445 -22.36 -3.53 -32.37
N TYR A 446 -21.73 -3.31 -31.23
CA TYR A 446 -21.68 -2.00 -30.63
C TYR A 446 -20.44 -1.27 -31.08
N ALA A 447 -20.59 0.00 -31.40
CA ALA A 447 -19.51 0.81 -31.94
C ALA A 447 -19.60 2.27 -31.49
N LYS A 448 -18.51 2.98 -31.59
CA LYS A 448 -18.43 4.42 -31.34
C LYS A 448 -18.12 5.15 -32.63
N ALA A 449 -18.87 6.23 -32.91
CA ALA A 449 -18.62 7.10 -34.04
C ALA A 449 -17.29 7.85 -33.83
N MET A 450 -16.34 7.69 -34.74
CA MET A 450 -15.04 8.36 -34.66
C MET A 450 -15.06 9.70 -35.35
N PRO A 451 -14.34 10.73 -34.84
CA PRO A 451 -14.17 11.99 -35.55
C PRO A 451 -13.60 11.74 -36.95
N GLY A 452 -14.23 12.26 -37.97
CA GLY A 452 -13.71 12.22 -39.34
C GLY A 452 -12.57 13.25 -39.53
N PRO A 453 -11.72 13.09 -40.57
CA PRO A 453 -10.79 14.14 -40.96
C PRO A 453 -11.58 15.41 -41.35
N GLU A 454 -11.10 16.58 -40.96
CA GLU A 454 -11.65 17.87 -41.38
C GLU A 454 -11.66 17.96 -42.91
N GLY A 455 -12.85 18.09 -43.53
CA GLY A 455 -13.01 18.14 -44.99
C GLY A 455 -13.53 16.84 -45.64
N GLY A 456 -14.17 16.02 -44.87
CA GLY A 456 -14.47 14.61 -45.02
C GLY A 456 -15.12 14.06 -46.30
N SER A 457 -14.78 12.79 -46.53
CA SER A 457 -15.22 11.87 -47.59
C SER A 457 -16.69 11.41 -47.51
N GLY A 458 -17.54 12.00 -46.64
CA GLY A 458 -18.92 11.53 -46.46
C GLY A 458 -19.05 10.15 -45.82
N LEU A 459 -17.95 9.62 -45.27
CA LEU A 459 -17.92 8.31 -44.60
C LEU A 459 -17.88 8.49 -43.10
N LEU A 460 -18.82 7.82 -42.40
CA LEU A 460 -18.81 7.69 -40.95
C LEU A 460 -17.81 6.60 -40.55
N ARG A 461 -16.73 6.95 -39.86
CA ARG A 461 -15.83 5.98 -39.25
C ARG A 461 -16.38 5.55 -37.90
N VAL A 462 -16.39 4.24 -37.66
CA VAL A 462 -16.83 3.67 -36.39
C VAL A 462 -15.78 2.74 -35.85
N ARG A 463 -15.59 2.73 -34.51
CA ARG A 463 -14.74 1.77 -33.82
C ARG A 463 -15.63 0.84 -33.00
N PHE A 464 -15.44 -0.45 -33.14
CA PHE A 464 -16.20 -1.45 -32.41
C PHE A 464 -15.82 -1.42 -30.93
N THR A 465 -16.82 -1.42 -30.07
CA THR A 465 -16.69 -1.51 -28.61
C THR A 465 -17.10 -2.91 -28.11
N SER A 466 -17.95 -3.60 -28.87
CA SER A 466 -18.32 -5.00 -28.64
C SER A 466 -18.69 -5.68 -29.96
N VAL A 467 -18.15 -6.87 -30.18
CA VAL A 467 -18.41 -7.69 -31.36
C VAL A 467 -18.96 -9.03 -30.89
N PRO A 468 -20.06 -9.54 -31.52
CA PRO A 468 -20.53 -10.88 -31.27
C PRO A 468 -19.49 -11.96 -31.66
N SER A 469 -19.42 -13.05 -30.89
CA SER A 469 -18.46 -14.14 -31.12
C SER A 469 -18.58 -14.76 -32.51
N GLU A 470 -19.78 -14.77 -33.07
CA GLU A 470 -20.08 -15.25 -34.41
C GLU A 470 -19.46 -14.41 -35.53
N LEU A 471 -19.24 -13.09 -35.22
CA LEU A 471 -18.64 -12.13 -36.15
C LEU A 471 -17.12 -12.02 -36.01
N GLU A 472 -16.54 -12.38 -34.86
CA GLU A 472 -15.10 -12.29 -34.60
C GLU A 472 -14.26 -13.06 -35.66
N PRO A 473 -14.61 -14.32 -36.03
CA PRO A 473 -13.86 -15.05 -37.06
C PRO A 473 -13.97 -14.42 -38.47
N LEU A 474 -15.12 -13.81 -38.74
CA LEU A 474 -15.36 -13.12 -40.01
C LEU A 474 -14.50 -11.83 -40.08
N LEU A 475 -14.50 -11.04 -39.05
CA LEU A 475 -13.72 -9.81 -38.97
C LEU A 475 -12.21 -10.09 -38.95
N SER A 476 -11.77 -11.15 -38.32
CA SER A 476 -10.37 -11.56 -38.28
C SER A 476 -9.87 -12.05 -39.66
N ARG A 477 -10.70 -12.74 -40.44
CA ARG A 477 -10.39 -13.13 -41.81
C ARG A 477 -10.26 -11.94 -42.76
N LEU A 478 -11.10 -10.94 -42.56
CA LEU A 478 -11.05 -9.66 -43.30
C LEU A 478 -9.76 -8.87 -43.07
N GLY A 479 -9.22 -8.95 -41.85
CA GLY A 479 -7.94 -8.33 -41.50
C GLY A 479 -6.72 -9.04 -42.14
N SER A 480 -6.89 -10.17 -42.78
CA SER A 480 -5.82 -10.91 -43.48
C SER A 480 -5.85 -10.83 -45.01
N GLY A 481 -6.75 -10.00 -45.58
CA GLY A 481 -6.79 -9.77 -47.03
C GLY A 481 -7.23 -11.00 -47.87
N LEU A 482 -7.88 -11.97 -47.26
CA LEU A 482 -8.42 -13.15 -47.96
C LEU A 482 -9.81 -12.85 -48.53
N ASP A 483 -9.98 -13.14 -49.82
CA ASP A 483 -11.17 -12.89 -50.65
C ASP A 483 -12.51 -13.26 -49.99
N PHE A 484 -13.47 -12.34 -50.16
CA PHE A 484 -14.87 -12.55 -49.89
C PHE A 484 -15.48 -13.51 -50.90
N LEU A 485 -15.49 -14.80 -50.61
CA LEU A 485 -16.51 -15.73 -51.14
C LEU A 485 -17.43 -16.16 -49.99
N LEU A 486 -18.46 -15.35 -49.74
CA LEU A 486 -19.62 -15.73 -48.93
C LEU A 486 -20.66 -16.44 -49.77
#